data_048224c47632f859a94b7276145bef83
#
_entry.id   048224c47632f859a94b7276145bef83
#
_cell.length_a   1.000
_cell.length_b   1.000
_cell.length_c   1.000
_cell.angle_alpha   90.00
_cell.angle_beta   90.00
_cell.angle_gamma   90.00
#
_symmetry.space_group_name_H-M   'P 1'
#
loop_
_entity.id
_entity.type
_entity.pdbx_description
1 polymer ?
#
loop_
_entity_poly.entity_id
_entity_poly.type
_entity_poly.pdbx_seq_one_letter_code
_entity_poly.pdbx_strand_id
1 'polypeptide(L)'
;MSRPSGQRGRFLIVTADDFGIHEAVNEAVSVAASRGILTAASLMVGAAAAQDAIQRARELPQLRVGLHLVLADGFAVLPREQIPDLVDAQGRFGEGMWLDGVRYFALPRLRRQLEAEIRAQFAAFARTGLTLDHVNAHKHFHLHPTLLAMIVRIGREFGMSAVRVPREPMWYSTRGAKLGAVAAAAFLTPWVALMKARLRAGGIAHNDQVFGIAGTGQLDEAALLDIIAQLPMGVTEIYLHPATDTHKPITASMSEYRHSAELAALLSPRVAQAIAACGAERGGYCDLA
;
A
#
# COMPACT_ATOMS: atom_id res chain seq x y z
N MET A 1 -9.22 -0.60 26.56
CA MET A 1 -8.21 -1.15 27.48
C MET A 1 -6.89 -1.24 26.73
N SER A 2 -5.96 -0.34 27.00
CA SER A 2 -4.63 -0.34 26.39
C SER A 2 -3.84 -1.57 26.85
N ARG A 3 -3.37 -2.38 25.89
CA ARG A 3 -2.50 -3.54 26.19
C ARG A 3 -1.19 -3.08 26.82
N PRO A 4 -0.69 -3.75 27.87
CA PRO A 4 0.61 -3.41 28.45
C PRO A 4 1.73 -3.65 27.44
N SER A 5 2.72 -2.76 27.44
CA SER A 5 3.85 -2.65 26.50
C SER A 5 4.90 -3.77 26.57
N GLY A 6 4.51 -5.02 26.86
CA GLY A 6 5.45 -6.14 27.13
C GLY A 6 5.33 -7.37 26.25
N GLN A 7 4.21 -7.65 25.61
CA GLN A 7 4.04 -8.82 24.72
C GLN A 7 3.11 -8.44 23.55
N ARG A 8 3.65 -7.84 22.50
CA ARG A 8 2.91 -7.72 21.23
C ARG A 8 2.81 -9.12 20.64
N GLY A 9 1.58 -9.67 20.57
CA GLY A 9 1.27 -10.86 19.78
C GLY A 9 1.58 -10.65 18.30
N ARG A 10 1.26 -11.61 17.47
CA ARG A 10 1.28 -11.43 16.02
C ARG A 10 0.02 -10.70 15.60
N PHE A 11 0.17 -9.59 14.87
CA PHE A 11 -0.93 -8.88 14.24
C PHE A 11 -0.68 -8.84 12.73
N LEU A 12 -1.65 -9.30 11.96
CA LEU A 12 -1.56 -9.44 10.51
C LEU A 12 -2.55 -8.52 9.80
N ILE A 13 -2.03 -7.68 8.93
CA ILE A 13 -2.81 -6.87 7.98
C ILE A 13 -2.62 -7.51 6.61
N VAL A 14 -3.71 -7.86 5.93
CA VAL A 14 -3.68 -8.36 4.55
C VAL A 14 -4.35 -7.32 3.67
N THR A 15 -3.56 -6.67 2.81
CA THR A 15 -3.98 -5.51 2.03
C THR A 15 -4.02 -5.82 0.54
N ALA A 16 -5.08 -5.42 -0.15
CA ALA A 16 -5.09 -5.32 -1.60
C ALA A 16 -4.73 -3.90 -2.02
N ASP A 17 -3.63 -3.75 -2.75
CA ASP A 17 -3.24 -2.47 -3.35
C ASP A 17 -4.00 -2.23 -4.67
N ASP A 18 -3.93 -1.00 -5.18
CA ASP A 18 -4.52 -0.55 -6.45
C ASP A 18 -6.06 -0.66 -6.53
N PHE A 19 -6.77 -0.70 -5.39
CA PHE A 19 -8.23 -0.66 -5.37
C PHE A 19 -8.74 0.59 -6.08
N GLY A 20 -9.61 0.42 -7.07
CA GLY A 20 -10.10 1.50 -7.92
C GLY A 20 -9.41 1.63 -9.29
N ILE A 21 -8.29 0.93 -9.52
CA ILE A 21 -7.60 1.01 -10.81
C ILE A 21 -8.41 0.38 -11.94
N HIS A 22 -9.09 -0.74 -11.66
CA HIS A 22 -9.88 -1.51 -12.62
C HIS A 22 -11.02 -2.26 -11.92
N GLU A 23 -12.15 -2.47 -12.61
CA GLU A 23 -13.31 -3.17 -12.03
C GLU A 23 -13.00 -4.62 -11.60
N ALA A 24 -12.13 -5.32 -12.33
CA ALA A 24 -11.69 -6.66 -11.96
C ALA A 24 -10.91 -6.70 -10.63
N VAL A 25 -10.15 -5.62 -10.31
CA VAL A 25 -9.50 -5.46 -9.00
C VAL A 25 -10.55 -5.21 -7.93
N ASN A 26 -11.51 -4.35 -8.21
CA ASN A 26 -12.59 -4.02 -7.28
C ASN A 26 -13.44 -5.24 -6.92
N GLU A 27 -13.75 -6.05 -7.91
CA GLU A 27 -14.46 -7.32 -7.71
C GLU A 27 -13.64 -8.30 -6.85
N ALA A 28 -12.35 -8.47 -7.16
CA ALA A 28 -11.46 -9.33 -6.40
C ALA A 28 -11.34 -8.90 -4.93
N VAL A 29 -11.22 -7.58 -4.69
CA VAL A 29 -11.21 -7.01 -3.33
C VAL A 29 -12.50 -7.35 -2.60
N SER A 30 -13.66 -7.18 -3.24
CA SER A 30 -14.97 -7.48 -2.64
C SER A 30 -15.10 -8.95 -2.27
N VAL A 31 -14.70 -9.85 -3.18
CA VAL A 31 -14.75 -11.30 -2.94
C VAL A 31 -13.78 -11.71 -1.84
N ALA A 32 -12.54 -11.21 -1.88
CA ALA A 32 -11.51 -11.54 -0.89
C ALA A 32 -11.83 -11.00 0.51
N ALA A 33 -12.46 -9.82 0.63
CA ALA A 33 -12.91 -9.25 1.89
C ALA A 33 -14.12 -10.00 2.48
N SER A 34 -15.02 -10.50 1.62
CA SER A 34 -16.24 -11.21 2.06
C SER A 34 -16.00 -12.68 2.37
N ARG A 35 -15.12 -13.36 1.65
CA ARG A 35 -14.97 -14.83 1.68
C ARG A 35 -13.56 -15.30 1.99
N GLY A 36 -12.59 -14.40 2.02
CA GLY A 36 -11.17 -14.71 2.16
C GLY A 36 -10.56 -14.14 3.43
N ILE A 37 -9.27 -13.89 3.32
CA ILE A 37 -8.44 -13.40 4.42
C ILE A 37 -8.15 -11.89 4.36
N LEU A 38 -8.64 -11.18 3.33
CA LEU A 38 -8.37 -9.76 3.12
C LEU A 38 -8.95 -8.92 4.26
N THR A 39 -8.16 -8.01 4.81
CA THR A 39 -8.59 -7.12 5.91
C THR A 39 -8.57 -5.64 5.52
N ALA A 40 -7.74 -5.28 4.54
CA ALA A 40 -7.58 -3.90 4.12
C ALA A 40 -7.47 -3.76 2.59
N ALA A 41 -7.73 -2.56 2.08
CA ALA A 41 -7.47 -2.20 0.69
C ALA A 41 -6.96 -0.76 0.60
N SER A 42 -6.11 -0.48 -0.39
CA SER A 42 -5.56 0.86 -0.60
C SER A 42 -6.16 1.47 -1.86
N LEU A 43 -7.01 2.50 -1.69
CA LEU A 43 -7.84 3.10 -2.73
C LEU A 43 -7.08 4.17 -3.53
N MET A 44 -7.04 4.03 -4.84
CA MET A 44 -6.61 5.04 -5.81
C MET A 44 -7.78 5.98 -6.16
N VAL A 45 -7.90 7.09 -5.48
CA VAL A 45 -9.05 8.01 -5.61
C VAL A 45 -9.19 8.70 -6.97
N GLY A 46 -8.10 8.79 -7.74
CA GLY A 46 -8.06 9.37 -9.10
C GLY A 46 -8.17 8.35 -10.23
N ALA A 47 -8.29 7.06 -9.91
CA ALA A 47 -8.30 6.01 -10.93
C ALA A 47 -9.69 5.83 -11.57
N ALA A 48 -9.71 5.21 -12.76
CA ALA A 48 -10.91 5.12 -13.59
C ALA A 48 -12.09 4.39 -12.93
N ALA A 49 -11.82 3.34 -12.14
CA ALA A 49 -12.83 2.56 -11.45
C ALA A 49 -12.99 2.95 -9.95
N ALA A 50 -12.51 4.14 -9.55
CA ALA A 50 -12.54 4.59 -8.16
C ALA A 50 -13.98 4.68 -7.60
N GLN A 51 -14.96 5.10 -8.41
CA GLN A 51 -16.35 5.23 -7.95
C GLN A 51 -16.98 3.87 -7.64
N ASP A 52 -16.73 2.86 -8.49
CA ASP A 52 -17.17 1.48 -8.23
C ASP A 52 -16.50 0.94 -6.95
N ALA A 53 -15.20 1.20 -6.77
CA ALA A 53 -14.47 0.82 -5.55
C ALA A 53 -15.08 1.43 -4.29
N ILE A 54 -15.41 2.73 -4.32
CA ILE A 54 -16.02 3.44 -3.19
C ILE A 54 -17.39 2.85 -2.86
N GLN A 55 -18.21 2.55 -3.87
CA GLN A 55 -19.52 1.95 -3.65
C GLN A 55 -19.38 0.58 -2.98
N ARG A 56 -18.51 -0.30 -3.49
CA ARG A 56 -18.25 -1.62 -2.91
C ARG A 56 -17.71 -1.52 -1.48
N ALA A 57 -16.81 -0.57 -1.22
CA ALA A 57 -16.26 -0.37 0.12
C ALA A 57 -17.34 -0.02 1.16
N ARG A 58 -18.36 0.76 0.76
CA ARG A 58 -19.50 1.10 1.64
C ARG A 58 -20.37 -0.11 1.99
N GLU A 59 -20.39 -1.12 1.13
CA GLU A 59 -21.11 -2.37 1.34
C GLU A 59 -20.30 -3.38 2.18
N LEU A 60 -19.04 -3.08 2.49
CA LEU A 60 -18.09 -3.93 3.19
C LEU A 60 -17.54 -3.26 4.45
N PRO A 61 -18.36 -3.07 5.51
CA PRO A 61 -17.96 -2.32 6.71
C PRO A 61 -16.77 -2.95 7.46
N GLN A 62 -16.48 -4.24 7.23
CA GLN A 62 -15.33 -4.94 7.79
C GLN A 62 -14.03 -4.62 7.06
N LEU A 63 -14.08 -4.14 5.80
CA LEU A 63 -12.90 -3.79 5.01
C LEU A 63 -12.32 -2.45 5.46
N ARG A 64 -11.08 -2.43 5.89
CA ARG A 64 -10.34 -1.23 6.24
C ARG A 64 -9.78 -0.58 4.96
N VAL A 65 -10.17 0.66 4.66
CA VAL A 65 -9.77 1.32 3.42
C VAL A 65 -8.78 2.44 3.69
N GLY A 66 -7.59 2.32 3.09
CA GLY A 66 -6.55 3.34 3.10
C GLY A 66 -6.52 4.15 1.80
N LEU A 67 -5.75 5.24 1.81
CA LEU A 67 -5.45 6.03 0.62
C LEU A 67 -4.17 5.52 -0.06
N HIS A 68 -4.30 5.07 -1.30
CA HIS A 68 -3.16 4.75 -2.18
C HIS A 68 -2.77 5.97 -3.00
N LEU A 69 -1.76 6.71 -2.53
CA LEU A 69 -1.29 7.92 -3.22
C LEU A 69 -0.63 7.57 -4.55
N VAL A 70 -1.10 8.19 -5.63
CA VAL A 70 -0.54 8.04 -6.97
C VAL A 70 0.31 9.26 -7.29
N LEU A 71 1.63 9.08 -7.37
CA LEU A 71 2.61 10.11 -7.70
C LEU A 71 3.60 9.62 -8.78
N ALA A 72 3.35 8.46 -9.35
CA ALA A 72 4.07 7.83 -10.44
C ALA A 72 3.14 6.83 -11.13
N ASP A 73 3.32 6.59 -12.42
CA ASP A 73 2.65 5.55 -13.24
C ASP A 73 1.13 5.45 -13.04
N GLY A 74 0.45 6.60 -13.03
CA GLY A 74 -1.00 6.65 -12.88
C GLY A 74 -1.54 8.06 -13.10
N PHE A 75 -2.82 8.26 -12.94
CA PHE A 75 -3.47 9.54 -13.19
C PHE A 75 -3.48 10.42 -11.94
N ALA A 76 -3.27 11.72 -12.14
CA ALA A 76 -3.44 12.74 -11.13
C ALA A 76 -4.92 13.04 -10.86
N VAL A 77 -5.20 13.58 -9.68
CA VAL A 77 -6.54 14.11 -9.33
C VAL A 77 -6.68 15.56 -9.83
N LEU A 78 -5.60 16.33 -9.78
CA LEU A 78 -5.60 17.69 -10.28
C LEU A 78 -5.45 17.72 -11.82
N PRO A 79 -6.10 18.68 -12.47
CA PRO A 79 -5.90 18.88 -13.90
C PRO A 79 -4.48 19.37 -14.19
N ARG A 80 -3.97 19.02 -15.37
CA ARG A 80 -2.61 19.32 -15.81
C ARG A 80 -2.22 20.79 -15.65
N GLU A 81 -3.16 21.71 -15.87
CA GLU A 81 -2.93 23.16 -15.78
C GLU A 81 -2.43 23.60 -14.40
N GLN A 82 -2.78 22.86 -13.33
CA GLN A 82 -2.34 23.13 -11.97
C GLN A 82 -1.01 22.46 -11.63
N ILE A 83 -0.66 21.36 -12.30
CA ILE A 83 0.54 20.55 -12.04
C ILE A 83 1.28 20.20 -13.35
N PRO A 84 1.53 21.19 -14.24
CA PRO A 84 2.03 20.94 -15.59
C PRO A 84 3.42 20.30 -15.65
N ASP A 85 4.22 20.38 -14.57
CA ASP A 85 5.56 19.82 -14.53
C ASP A 85 5.61 18.39 -14.01
N LEU A 86 4.46 17.85 -13.52
CA LEU A 86 4.37 16.51 -12.93
C LEU A 86 3.74 15.49 -13.85
N VAL A 87 2.88 15.92 -14.78
CA VAL A 87 2.06 15.02 -15.59
C VAL A 87 2.19 15.36 -17.09
N ASP A 88 1.93 14.36 -17.91
CA ASP A 88 1.87 14.49 -19.36
C ASP A 88 0.58 15.20 -19.84
N ALA A 89 0.39 15.27 -21.17
CA ALA A 89 -0.78 15.90 -21.78
C ALA A 89 -2.11 15.21 -21.42
N GLN A 90 -2.06 13.96 -20.98
CA GLN A 90 -3.20 13.16 -20.56
C GLN A 90 -3.47 13.22 -19.05
N GLY A 91 -2.66 13.99 -18.29
CA GLY A 91 -2.76 14.07 -16.82
C GLY A 91 -2.16 12.87 -16.09
N ARG A 92 -1.24 12.13 -16.75
CA ARG A 92 -0.61 10.94 -16.20
C ARG A 92 0.80 11.24 -15.69
N PHE A 93 1.14 10.73 -14.51
CA PHE A 93 2.50 10.72 -13.99
C PHE A 93 3.39 9.77 -14.80
N GLY A 94 4.65 10.15 -14.98
CA GLY A 94 5.66 9.33 -15.63
C GLY A 94 6.05 8.08 -14.81
N GLU A 95 6.79 7.19 -15.47
CA GLU A 95 7.33 5.96 -14.84
C GLU A 95 8.74 6.17 -14.26
N GLY A 96 9.38 7.31 -14.52
CA GLY A 96 10.77 7.61 -14.22
C GLY A 96 11.06 7.97 -12.75
N MET A 97 10.62 7.16 -11.80
CA MET A 97 10.66 7.43 -10.35
C MET A 97 12.00 7.95 -9.81
N TRP A 98 13.14 7.44 -10.30
CA TRP A 98 14.45 7.86 -9.83
C TRP A 98 14.78 9.32 -10.21
N LEU A 99 14.59 9.66 -11.47
CA LEU A 99 14.82 11.04 -11.98
C LEU A 99 13.84 12.01 -11.35
N ASP A 100 12.59 11.62 -11.24
CA ASP A 100 11.54 12.44 -10.62
C ASP A 100 11.81 12.64 -9.13
N GLY A 101 12.27 11.63 -8.41
CA GLY A 101 12.67 11.77 -7.00
C GLY A 101 13.77 12.82 -6.81
N VAL A 102 14.81 12.82 -7.63
CA VAL A 102 15.88 13.85 -7.60
C VAL A 102 15.31 15.24 -7.90
N ARG A 103 14.45 15.36 -8.93
CA ARG A 103 13.81 16.64 -9.30
C ARG A 103 12.89 17.15 -8.17
N TYR A 104 12.13 16.28 -7.53
CA TYR A 104 11.25 16.63 -6.41
C TYR A 104 12.02 17.10 -5.18
N PHE A 105 13.23 16.59 -4.97
CA PHE A 105 14.10 17.09 -3.92
C PHE A 105 14.66 18.48 -4.24
N ALA A 106 15.10 18.73 -5.47
CA ALA A 106 15.87 19.90 -5.86
C ALA A 106 15.02 21.13 -6.22
N LEU A 107 13.81 20.95 -6.80
CA LEU A 107 13.06 22.03 -7.43
C LEU A 107 11.85 22.50 -6.60
N PRO A 108 11.86 23.70 -6.00
CA PRO A 108 10.76 24.22 -5.19
C PRO A 108 9.41 24.32 -5.93
N ARG A 109 9.44 24.55 -7.25
CA ARG A 109 8.23 24.61 -8.08
C ARG A 109 7.53 23.24 -8.12
N LEU A 110 8.28 22.16 -8.32
CA LEU A 110 7.76 20.80 -8.34
C LEU A 110 7.20 20.41 -6.95
N ARG A 111 7.87 20.82 -5.88
CA ARG A 111 7.36 20.56 -4.51
C ARG A 111 5.99 21.19 -4.28
N ARG A 112 5.75 22.41 -4.77
CA ARG A 112 4.43 23.05 -4.64
C ARG A 112 3.34 22.31 -5.40
N GLN A 113 3.65 21.82 -6.59
CA GLN A 113 2.71 21.03 -7.39
C GLN A 113 2.44 19.68 -6.74
N LEU A 114 3.48 18.98 -6.23
CA LEU A 114 3.33 17.74 -5.47
C LEU A 114 2.47 17.92 -4.22
N GLU A 115 2.71 19.00 -3.47
CA GLU A 115 1.93 19.33 -2.28
C GLU A 115 0.45 19.55 -2.62
N ALA A 116 0.18 20.26 -3.72
CA ALA A 116 -1.18 20.48 -4.20
C ALA A 116 -1.85 19.17 -4.60
N GLU A 117 -1.16 18.29 -5.32
CA GLU A 117 -1.69 17.00 -5.74
C GLU A 117 -1.92 16.05 -4.55
N ILE A 118 -0.96 15.92 -3.63
CA ILE A 118 -1.13 15.11 -2.41
C ILE A 118 -2.36 15.60 -1.64
N ARG A 119 -2.50 16.91 -1.44
CA ARG A 119 -3.67 17.50 -0.78
C ARG A 119 -4.98 17.20 -1.52
N ALA A 120 -4.97 17.25 -2.85
CA ALA A 120 -6.14 16.94 -3.66
C ALA A 120 -6.55 15.48 -3.53
N GLN A 121 -5.61 14.55 -3.47
CA GLN A 121 -5.88 13.12 -3.25
C GLN A 121 -6.45 12.86 -1.84
N PHE A 122 -5.89 13.46 -0.78
CA PHE A 122 -6.49 13.38 0.56
C PHE A 122 -7.89 13.98 0.60
N ALA A 123 -8.11 15.14 -0.03
CA ALA A 123 -9.42 15.77 -0.10
C ALA A 123 -10.41 14.91 -0.91
N ALA A 124 -9.97 14.26 -1.98
CA ALA A 124 -10.78 13.32 -2.74
C ALA A 124 -11.16 12.10 -1.88
N PHE A 125 -10.23 11.54 -1.11
CA PHE A 125 -10.53 10.46 -0.17
C PHE A 125 -11.53 10.90 0.89
N ALA A 126 -11.35 12.06 1.52
CA ALA A 126 -12.27 12.57 2.53
C ALA A 126 -13.70 12.74 1.99
N ARG A 127 -13.87 13.14 0.72
CA ARG A 127 -15.19 13.24 0.06
C ARG A 127 -15.88 11.89 -0.14
N THR A 128 -15.17 10.77 -0.07
CA THR A 128 -15.79 9.43 -0.15
C THR A 128 -16.66 9.10 1.06
N GLY A 129 -16.41 9.76 2.19
CA GLY A 129 -17.03 9.44 3.48
C GLY A 129 -16.51 8.16 4.14
N LEU A 130 -15.52 7.49 3.55
CA LEU A 130 -14.86 6.33 4.16
C LEU A 130 -13.91 6.78 5.28
N THR A 131 -13.78 5.95 6.31
CA THR A 131 -12.76 6.16 7.35
C THR A 131 -11.37 5.85 6.79
N LEU A 132 -10.44 6.79 6.96
CA LEU A 132 -9.06 6.63 6.52
C LEU A 132 -8.29 5.69 7.45
N ASP A 133 -8.10 4.44 7.03
CA ASP A 133 -7.37 3.43 7.83
C ASP A 133 -5.86 3.67 7.83
N HIS A 134 -5.28 3.87 6.66
CA HIS A 134 -3.84 4.08 6.47
C HIS A 134 -3.54 4.84 5.19
N VAL A 135 -2.29 5.22 5.04
CA VAL A 135 -1.77 5.80 3.79
C VAL A 135 -0.53 5.03 3.32
N ASN A 136 -0.50 4.75 2.05
CA ASN A 136 0.68 4.27 1.35
C ASN A 136 0.79 4.96 -0.01
N ALA A 137 1.75 4.60 -0.85
CA ALA A 137 1.85 5.16 -2.19
C ALA A 137 2.20 4.09 -3.20
N HIS A 138 1.64 4.24 -4.38
CA HIS A 138 1.92 3.41 -5.54
C HIS A 138 3.43 3.34 -5.79
N LYS A 139 3.95 2.15 -6.06
CA LYS A 139 5.40 1.87 -6.22
C LYS A 139 6.26 2.34 -5.02
N HIS A 140 5.68 2.43 -3.80
CA HIS A 140 6.36 2.83 -2.56
C HIS A 140 7.06 4.20 -2.62
N PHE A 141 6.56 5.12 -3.44
CA PHE A 141 7.19 6.41 -3.66
C PHE A 141 7.26 7.28 -2.38
N HIS A 142 6.45 6.99 -1.38
CA HIS A 142 6.51 7.60 -0.04
C HIS A 142 7.80 7.27 0.76
N LEU A 143 8.66 6.36 0.28
CA LEU A 143 10.03 6.22 0.81
C LEU A 143 10.90 7.45 0.55
N HIS A 144 10.54 8.31 -0.40
CA HIS A 144 11.29 9.54 -0.64
C HIS A 144 11.12 10.52 0.54
N PRO A 145 12.22 11.04 1.16
CA PRO A 145 12.16 11.84 2.38
C PRO A 145 11.26 13.07 2.30
N THR A 146 11.32 13.78 1.17
CA THR A 146 10.50 14.98 0.93
C THR A 146 9.02 14.62 0.84
N LEU A 147 8.69 13.52 0.14
CA LEU A 147 7.31 13.07 -0.02
C LEU A 147 6.74 12.59 1.32
N LEU A 148 7.50 11.80 2.09
CA LEU A 148 7.07 11.38 3.42
C LEU A 148 6.74 12.58 4.31
N ALA A 149 7.61 13.60 4.32
CA ALA A 149 7.38 14.80 5.13
C ALA A 149 6.10 15.56 4.70
N MET A 150 5.85 15.66 3.39
CA MET A 150 4.62 16.26 2.85
C MET A 150 3.39 15.44 3.22
N ILE A 151 3.45 14.11 3.02
CA ILE A 151 2.36 13.19 3.33
C ILE A 151 1.99 13.26 4.80
N VAL A 152 2.99 13.22 5.70
CA VAL A 152 2.74 13.31 7.14
C VAL A 152 2.13 14.66 7.54
N ARG A 153 2.66 15.75 7.00
CA ARG A 153 2.15 17.09 7.30
C ARG A 153 0.70 17.28 6.81
N ILE A 154 0.45 16.94 5.54
CA ILE A 154 -0.88 17.09 4.94
C ILE A 154 -1.84 16.06 5.53
N GLY A 155 -1.43 14.79 5.64
CA GLY A 155 -2.29 13.72 6.14
C GLY A 155 -2.84 13.96 7.53
N ARG A 156 -2.08 14.63 8.42
CA ARG A 156 -2.58 15.04 9.74
C ARG A 156 -3.79 15.98 9.67
N GLU A 157 -3.83 16.84 8.68
CA GLU A 157 -4.98 17.75 8.47
C GLU A 157 -6.24 16.96 8.08
N PHE A 158 -6.09 15.74 7.55
CA PHE A 158 -7.16 14.83 7.17
C PHE A 158 -7.34 13.66 8.14
N GLY A 159 -6.75 13.72 9.33
CA GLY A 159 -6.91 12.68 10.36
C GLY A 159 -6.12 11.40 10.11
N MET A 160 -5.08 11.44 9.26
CA MET A 160 -4.20 10.29 9.03
C MET A 160 -3.52 9.86 10.33
N SER A 161 -3.75 8.62 10.75
CA SER A 161 -3.20 8.02 11.95
C SER A 161 -2.17 6.92 11.68
N ALA A 162 -2.08 6.42 10.43
CA ALA A 162 -1.20 5.31 10.08
C ALA A 162 -0.60 5.44 8.68
N VAL A 163 0.63 4.91 8.53
CA VAL A 163 1.37 4.87 7.25
C VAL A 163 2.05 3.52 7.11
N ARG A 164 1.94 2.89 5.92
CA ARG A 164 2.75 1.72 5.58
C ARG A 164 4.23 2.10 5.55
N VAL A 165 5.06 1.29 6.22
CA VAL A 165 6.51 1.35 6.07
C VAL A 165 6.99 0.16 5.25
N PRO A 166 7.49 0.36 4.02
CA PRO A 166 7.90 -0.72 3.14
C PRO A 166 9.28 -1.28 3.57
N ARG A 167 9.26 -2.10 4.62
CA ARG A 167 10.42 -2.83 5.14
C ARG A 167 10.16 -4.32 5.07
N GLU A 168 10.68 -4.97 4.05
CA GLU A 168 10.65 -6.42 3.93
C GLU A 168 11.83 -7.06 4.69
N PRO A 169 11.64 -8.17 5.41
CA PRO A 169 12.73 -8.87 6.09
C PRO A 169 13.79 -9.35 5.11
N MET A 170 15.07 -9.12 5.45
CA MET A 170 16.20 -9.50 4.60
C MET A 170 16.20 -10.99 4.23
N TRP A 171 15.86 -11.87 5.19
CA TRP A 171 15.81 -13.31 4.97
C TRP A 171 14.79 -13.73 3.89
N TYR A 172 13.76 -12.91 3.65
CA TYR A 172 12.77 -13.12 2.61
C TYR A 172 13.17 -12.43 1.30
N SER A 173 13.48 -11.14 1.33
CA SER A 173 13.77 -10.32 0.15
C SER A 173 15.06 -10.74 -0.57
N THR A 174 15.96 -11.48 0.11
CA THR A 174 17.21 -11.96 -0.50
C THR A 174 17.11 -13.35 -1.11
N ARG A 175 15.99 -14.05 -0.96
CA ARG A 175 15.80 -15.38 -1.58
C ARG A 175 15.81 -15.25 -3.10
N GLY A 176 16.85 -15.76 -3.74
CA GLY A 176 17.04 -15.68 -5.19
C GLY A 176 17.36 -14.28 -5.73
N ALA A 177 17.55 -13.28 -4.87
CA ALA A 177 17.83 -11.92 -5.29
C ALA A 177 19.26 -11.75 -5.81
N LYS A 178 19.42 -10.90 -6.85
CA LYS A 178 20.74 -10.49 -7.32
C LYS A 178 21.45 -9.65 -6.24
N LEU A 179 22.77 -9.75 -6.15
CA LEU A 179 23.61 -9.05 -5.16
C LEU A 179 23.32 -7.54 -5.08
N GLY A 180 23.03 -6.90 -6.23
CA GLY A 180 22.69 -5.48 -6.28
C GLY A 180 21.38 -5.14 -5.55
N ALA A 181 20.36 -6.00 -5.59
CA ALA A 181 19.11 -5.80 -4.88
C ALA A 181 19.31 -5.93 -3.35
N VAL A 182 20.14 -6.87 -2.93
CA VAL A 182 20.53 -7.04 -1.51
C VAL A 182 21.25 -5.80 -1.00
N ALA A 183 22.21 -5.29 -1.77
CA ALA A 183 22.96 -4.08 -1.42
C ALA A 183 22.04 -2.84 -1.33
N ALA A 184 21.10 -2.68 -2.27
CA ALA A 184 20.13 -1.60 -2.25
C ALA A 184 19.20 -1.66 -1.01
N ALA A 185 18.71 -2.84 -0.65
CA ALA A 185 17.90 -3.04 0.54
C ALA A 185 18.69 -2.71 1.83
N ALA A 186 19.95 -3.15 1.91
CA ALA A 186 20.83 -2.83 3.03
C ALA A 186 21.10 -1.32 3.13
N PHE A 187 21.31 -0.64 2.01
CA PHE A 187 21.53 0.81 1.95
C PHE A 187 20.31 1.61 2.45
N LEU A 188 19.09 1.15 2.17
CA LEU A 188 17.86 1.80 2.62
C LEU A 188 17.54 1.56 4.10
N THR A 189 18.15 0.56 4.74
CA THR A 189 17.83 0.18 6.13
C THR A 189 17.94 1.33 7.15
N PRO A 190 19.01 2.17 7.17
CA PRO A 190 19.10 3.29 8.11
C PRO A 190 18.01 4.33 7.87
N TRP A 191 17.68 4.58 6.61
CA TRP A 191 16.60 5.51 6.26
C TRP A 191 15.25 5.01 6.74
N VAL A 192 14.93 3.74 6.52
CA VAL A 192 13.67 3.12 6.99
C VAL A 192 13.59 3.14 8.53
N ALA A 193 14.70 2.93 9.22
CA ALA A 193 14.75 3.06 10.68
C ALA A 193 14.44 4.50 11.14
N LEU A 194 15.01 5.51 10.47
CA LEU A 194 14.71 6.92 10.72
C LEU A 194 13.25 7.27 10.42
N MET A 195 12.71 6.75 9.32
CA MET A 195 11.29 6.89 8.96
C MET A 195 10.39 6.39 10.10
N LYS A 196 10.62 5.17 10.59
CA LYS A 196 9.88 4.60 11.72
C LYS A 196 10.00 5.44 13.00
N ALA A 197 11.21 5.91 13.32
CA ALA A 197 11.43 6.76 14.47
C ALA A 197 10.63 8.07 14.38
N ARG A 198 10.61 8.72 13.21
CA ARG A 198 9.83 9.94 12.96
C ARG A 198 8.32 9.70 13.05
N LEU A 199 7.83 8.60 12.49
CA LEU A 199 6.41 8.24 12.55
C LEU A 199 5.98 8.02 14.02
N ARG A 200 6.77 7.24 14.79
CA ARG A 200 6.51 7.03 16.22
C ARG A 200 6.51 8.32 17.03
N ALA A 201 7.53 9.15 16.85
CA ALA A 201 7.61 10.46 17.51
C ALA A 201 6.40 11.35 17.14
N GLY A 202 5.84 11.15 15.97
CA GLY A 202 4.65 11.83 15.49
C GLY A 202 3.32 11.20 15.92
N GLY A 203 3.32 10.09 16.66
CA GLY A 203 2.10 9.37 17.04
C GLY A 203 1.42 8.66 15.86
N ILE A 204 2.15 8.38 14.77
CA ILE A 204 1.62 7.74 13.57
C ILE A 204 1.95 6.24 13.64
N ALA A 205 0.91 5.41 13.60
CA ALA A 205 1.04 3.96 13.58
C ALA A 205 1.70 3.47 12.29
N HIS A 206 2.39 2.36 12.36
CA HIS A 206 3.02 1.73 11.19
C HIS A 206 3.25 0.23 11.44
N ASN A 207 3.40 -0.52 10.35
CA ASN A 207 3.82 -1.93 10.41
C ASN A 207 5.30 -2.08 10.82
N ASP A 208 5.62 -3.20 11.47
CA ASP A 208 7.00 -3.59 11.74
C ASP A 208 7.68 -4.20 10.51
N GLN A 209 6.92 -4.97 9.74
CA GLN A 209 7.37 -5.68 8.54
C GLN A 209 6.31 -5.59 7.45
N VAL A 210 6.74 -5.70 6.19
CA VAL A 210 5.85 -5.88 5.04
C VAL A 210 6.36 -7.03 4.19
N PHE A 211 5.46 -7.80 3.60
CA PHE A 211 5.76 -8.78 2.57
C PHE A 211 4.98 -8.45 1.29
N GLY A 212 5.58 -8.72 0.16
CA GLY A 212 5.02 -8.42 -1.17
C GLY A 212 5.94 -7.57 -2.04
N ILE A 213 7.07 -7.04 -1.50
CA ILE A 213 8.02 -6.24 -2.28
C ILE A 213 8.79 -7.14 -3.25
N ALA A 214 9.46 -8.18 -2.75
CA ALA A 214 10.25 -9.09 -3.58
C ALA A 214 9.37 -9.97 -4.48
N GLY A 215 8.15 -10.29 -4.05
CA GLY A 215 7.18 -11.11 -4.77
C GLY A 215 6.01 -10.32 -5.34
N THR A 216 6.20 -9.04 -5.65
CA THR A 216 5.09 -8.17 -6.08
C THR A 216 4.36 -8.74 -7.29
N GLY A 217 3.02 -8.87 -7.18
CA GLY A 217 2.17 -9.44 -8.21
C GLY A 217 2.29 -10.97 -8.39
N GLN A 218 3.01 -11.69 -7.50
CA GLN A 218 3.27 -13.12 -7.65
C GLN A 218 3.08 -13.93 -6.36
N LEU A 219 2.39 -13.39 -5.36
CA LEU A 219 2.14 -14.07 -4.09
C LEU A 219 1.01 -15.09 -4.23
N ASP A 220 1.34 -16.29 -4.68
CA ASP A 220 0.41 -17.42 -4.72
C ASP A 220 0.22 -18.09 -3.34
N GLU A 221 -0.60 -19.13 -3.27
CA GLU A 221 -0.90 -19.87 -2.04
C GLU A 221 0.36 -20.37 -1.34
N ALA A 222 1.33 -20.91 -2.11
CA ALA A 222 2.55 -21.46 -1.53
C ALA A 222 3.42 -20.35 -0.89
N ALA A 223 3.51 -19.19 -1.55
CA ALA A 223 4.23 -18.03 -1.03
C ALA A 223 3.57 -17.50 0.27
N LEU A 224 2.24 -17.41 0.30
CA LEU A 224 1.53 -16.99 1.52
C LEU A 224 1.74 -17.98 2.68
N LEU A 225 1.68 -19.28 2.43
CA LEU A 225 1.91 -20.31 3.45
C LEU A 225 3.34 -20.23 4.00
N ASP A 226 4.35 -19.98 3.14
CA ASP A 226 5.73 -19.82 3.58
C ASP A 226 5.93 -18.57 4.45
N ILE A 227 5.31 -17.45 4.07
CA ILE A 227 5.34 -16.21 4.87
C ILE A 227 4.67 -16.43 6.24
N ILE A 228 3.48 -17.06 6.27
CA ILE A 228 2.72 -17.27 7.50
C ILE A 228 3.44 -18.22 8.44
N ALA A 229 4.07 -19.26 7.92
CA ALA A 229 4.86 -20.21 8.74
C ALA A 229 6.01 -19.52 9.51
N GLN A 230 6.50 -18.40 9.00
CA GLN A 230 7.61 -17.63 9.55
C GLN A 230 7.18 -16.24 10.05
N LEU A 231 5.86 -16.04 10.26
CA LEU A 231 5.32 -14.74 10.64
C LEU A 231 5.94 -14.23 11.94
N PRO A 232 6.64 -13.08 11.93
CA PRO A 232 7.30 -12.57 13.13
C PRO A 232 6.30 -12.00 14.15
N MET A 233 6.78 -11.79 15.37
CA MET A 233 6.03 -11.03 16.38
C MET A 233 5.91 -9.56 15.97
N GLY A 234 4.84 -8.90 16.42
CA GLY A 234 4.54 -7.50 16.06
C GLY A 234 3.57 -7.38 14.89
N VAL A 235 3.57 -6.22 14.25
CA VAL A 235 2.65 -5.89 13.17
C VAL A 235 3.28 -6.23 11.82
N THR A 236 2.70 -7.20 11.13
CA THR A 236 3.09 -7.58 9.78
C THR A 236 1.99 -7.21 8.78
N GLU A 237 2.36 -6.59 7.69
CA GLU A 237 1.50 -6.43 6.54
C GLU A 237 1.94 -7.34 5.40
N ILE A 238 0.96 -8.00 4.75
CA ILE A 238 1.14 -8.69 3.47
C ILE A 238 0.28 -7.94 2.46
N TYR A 239 0.90 -7.40 1.39
CA TYR A 239 0.12 -6.74 0.35
C TYR A 239 0.19 -7.49 -0.97
N LEU A 240 -0.92 -7.47 -1.70
CA LEU A 240 -1.15 -8.18 -2.95
C LEU A 240 -1.86 -7.26 -3.94
N HIS A 241 -1.91 -7.69 -5.20
CA HIS A 241 -2.62 -7.01 -6.30
C HIS A 241 -3.63 -7.97 -6.96
N PRO A 242 -4.65 -8.45 -6.21
CA PRO A 242 -5.60 -9.41 -6.74
C PRO A 242 -6.49 -8.77 -7.81
N ALA A 243 -6.83 -9.53 -8.84
CA ALA A 243 -7.91 -9.21 -9.76
C ALA A 243 -8.62 -10.50 -10.19
N THR A 244 -9.87 -10.38 -10.59
CA THR A 244 -10.56 -11.41 -11.35
C THR A 244 -9.94 -11.52 -12.73
N ASP A 245 -10.30 -12.57 -13.49
CA ASP A 245 -9.64 -12.82 -14.78
C ASP A 245 -9.76 -11.60 -15.71
N THR A 246 -8.64 -11.17 -16.25
CA THR A 246 -8.56 -10.10 -17.25
C THR A 246 -7.85 -10.64 -18.48
N HIS A 247 -8.47 -10.48 -19.65
CA HIS A 247 -7.87 -10.94 -20.92
C HIS A 247 -6.61 -10.16 -21.32
N LYS A 248 -6.33 -9.05 -20.64
CA LYS A 248 -5.18 -8.17 -20.90
C LYS A 248 -4.58 -7.69 -19.56
N PRO A 249 -3.30 -7.32 -19.52
CA PRO A 249 -2.72 -6.67 -18.36
C PRO A 249 -3.50 -5.40 -17.98
N ILE A 250 -3.72 -5.17 -16.71
CA ILE A 250 -4.41 -3.97 -16.19
C ILE A 250 -3.63 -2.70 -16.55
N THR A 251 -2.30 -2.76 -16.39
CA THR A 251 -1.38 -1.74 -16.89
C THR A 251 -0.17 -2.41 -17.53
N ALA A 252 0.60 -1.66 -18.32
CA ALA A 252 1.83 -2.16 -18.94
C ALA A 252 2.86 -2.63 -17.89
N SER A 253 2.95 -1.94 -16.76
CA SER A 253 3.87 -2.28 -15.66
C SER A 253 3.46 -3.53 -14.88
N MET A 254 2.25 -4.05 -15.07
CA MET A 254 1.71 -5.25 -14.42
C MET A 254 1.63 -6.46 -15.36
N SER A 255 2.37 -6.45 -16.49
CA SER A 255 2.31 -7.53 -17.49
C SER A 255 2.67 -8.91 -16.92
N GLU A 256 3.51 -8.96 -15.91
CA GLU A 256 3.98 -10.19 -15.25
C GLU A 256 3.18 -10.53 -13.97
N TYR A 257 2.15 -9.75 -13.61
CA TYR A 257 1.39 -9.99 -12.40
C TYR A 257 0.43 -11.19 -12.59
N ARG A 258 0.38 -12.03 -11.58
CA ARG A 258 -0.48 -13.22 -11.52
C ARG A 258 -1.72 -12.94 -10.66
N HIS A 259 -2.47 -11.92 -11.05
CA HIS A 259 -3.61 -11.38 -10.29
C HIS A 259 -4.60 -12.44 -9.81
N SER A 260 -4.99 -13.38 -10.69
CA SER A 260 -5.93 -14.47 -10.35
C SER A 260 -5.32 -15.47 -9.36
N ALA A 261 -4.01 -15.71 -9.43
CA ALA A 261 -3.31 -16.57 -8.46
C ALA A 261 -3.25 -15.91 -7.07
N GLU A 262 -3.04 -14.59 -7.01
CA GLU A 262 -3.11 -13.84 -5.75
C GLU A 262 -4.53 -13.82 -5.18
N LEU A 263 -5.56 -13.68 -6.02
CA LEU A 263 -6.95 -13.81 -5.58
C LEU A 263 -7.23 -15.21 -5.03
N ALA A 264 -6.80 -16.25 -5.73
CA ALA A 264 -6.97 -17.64 -5.27
C ALA A 264 -6.27 -17.89 -3.92
N ALA A 265 -5.09 -17.30 -3.73
CA ALA A 265 -4.35 -17.36 -2.48
C ALA A 265 -5.09 -16.68 -1.32
N LEU A 266 -5.70 -15.51 -1.57
CA LEU A 266 -6.54 -14.80 -0.59
C LEU A 266 -7.79 -15.59 -0.19
N LEU A 267 -8.30 -16.43 -1.09
CA LEU A 267 -9.50 -17.25 -0.87
C LEU A 267 -9.17 -18.66 -0.33
N SER A 268 -7.88 -19.01 -0.21
CA SER A 268 -7.47 -20.36 0.17
C SER A 268 -7.86 -20.72 1.60
N PRO A 269 -8.61 -21.81 1.83
CA PRO A 269 -8.89 -22.32 3.17
C PRO A 269 -7.61 -22.75 3.92
N ARG A 270 -6.58 -23.20 3.19
CA ARG A 270 -5.29 -23.61 3.78
C ARG A 270 -4.56 -22.40 4.37
N VAL A 271 -4.57 -21.28 3.65
CA VAL A 271 -3.99 -20.01 4.14
C VAL A 271 -4.75 -19.51 5.37
N ALA A 272 -6.09 -19.52 5.33
CA ALA A 272 -6.91 -19.15 6.48
C ALA A 272 -6.64 -20.02 7.72
N GLN A 273 -6.51 -21.33 7.53
CA GLN A 273 -6.16 -22.27 8.61
C GLN A 273 -4.75 -22.02 9.15
N ALA A 274 -3.76 -21.74 8.31
CA ALA A 274 -2.40 -21.44 8.72
C ALA A 274 -2.34 -20.14 9.57
N ILE A 275 -3.09 -19.11 9.18
CA ILE A 275 -3.20 -17.87 9.97
C ILE A 275 -3.83 -18.16 11.35
N ALA A 276 -4.90 -18.94 11.41
CA ALA A 276 -5.54 -19.32 12.66
C ALA A 276 -4.58 -20.13 13.56
N ALA A 277 -3.85 -21.07 12.96
CA ALA A 277 -2.89 -21.92 13.69
C ALA A 277 -1.69 -21.13 14.25
N CYS A 278 -1.22 -20.08 13.58
CA CYS A 278 -0.12 -19.26 14.06
C CYS A 278 -0.54 -18.25 15.15
N GLY A 279 -1.83 -18.15 15.46
CA GLY A 279 -2.37 -17.28 16.52
C GLY A 279 -2.28 -15.79 16.20
N ALA A 280 -2.20 -15.41 14.92
CA ALA A 280 -2.19 -14.02 14.51
C ALA A 280 -3.60 -13.40 14.58
N GLU A 281 -3.73 -12.27 15.26
CA GLU A 281 -4.92 -11.42 15.13
C GLU A 281 -4.91 -10.72 13.78
N ARG A 282 -6.08 -10.53 13.17
CA ARG A 282 -6.22 -9.86 11.87
C ARG A 282 -7.00 -8.56 12.00
N GLY A 283 -6.60 -7.54 11.24
CA GLY A 283 -7.30 -6.25 11.18
C GLY A 283 -6.68 -5.30 10.18
N GLY A 284 -6.98 -4.02 10.31
CA GLY A 284 -6.31 -2.93 9.62
C GLY A 284 -5.42 -2.11 10.56
N TYR A 285 -4.93 -0.99 10.07
CA TYR A 285 -4.07 -0.11 10.85
C TYR A 285 -4.82 0.62 11.98
N CYS A 286 -6.09 0.94 11.78
CA CYS A 286 -6.94 1.52 12.82
C CYS A 286 -7.15 0.60 14.02
N ASP A 287 -6.94 -0.72 13.87
CA ASP A 287 -7.11 -1.70 14.93
C ASP A 287 -5.83 -1.88 15.77
N LEU A 288 -4.75 -1.11 15.48
CA LEU A 288 -3.47 -1.12 16.21
C LEU A 288 -3.47 -0.22 17.46
N ALA A 289 -4.48 0.60 17.63
CA ALA A 289 -4.59 1.61 18.69
C ALA A 289 -4.99 1.03 20.05
#